data_cb73eba5866d4ddf101987d55ef5a779
#
_entry.id   cb73eba5866d4ddf101987d55ef5a779
#
_cell.length_a   1.000
_cell.length_b   1.000
_cell.length_c   1.000
_cell.angle_alpha   90.00
_cell.angle_beta   90.00
_cell.angle_gamma   90.00
#
_symmetry.space_group_name_H-M   'P 1'
#
loop_
_entity.id
_entity.type
_entity.pdbx_description
1 polymer ?
#
loop_
_entity_poly.entity_id
_entity_poly.type
_entity_poly.pdbx_seq_one_letter_code
_entity_poly.pdbx_strand_id
1 'polypeptide(L)' 'MTDTKALKSAIKNSGVSFTYLADTLGITRGALYKKLENVTEFKASEIVTLKNVLNLSNGQRDEIFFNEKVE' A
#
# COMPACT_ATOMS: atom_id res chain seq x y z
N MET A 1 7.67 -8.98 2.00
CA MET A 1 6.81 -8.90 0.81
C MET A 1 5.45 -8.37 1.19
N THR A 2 4.92 -7.45 0.41
CA THR A 2 3.61 -6.86 0.70
C THR A 2 2.49 -7.86 0.41
N ASP A 3 1.54 -7.94 1.33
CA ASP A 3 0.29 -8.65 1.09
C ASP A 3 -0.59 -7.74 0.23
N THR A 4 -0.45 -7.86 -1.08
CA THR A 4 -1.13 -6.96 -2.02
C THR A 4 -2.64 -7.14 -2.00
N LYS A 5 -3.12 -8.33 -1.70
CA LYS A 5 -4.55 -8.59 -1.61
C LYS A 5 -5.16 -7.82 -0.45
N ALA A 6 -4.51 -7.86 0.71
CA ALA A 6 -4.95 -7.11 1.87
C ALA A 6 -4.85 -5.60 1.63
N LEU A 7 -3.79 -5.15 0.95
CA LEU A 7 -3.61 -3.74 0.63
C LEU A 7 -4.71 -3.25 -0.32
N LYS A 8 -5.00 -4.01 -1.37
CA LYS A 8 -6.07 -3.65 -2.31
C LYS A 8 -7.41 -3.55 -1.61
N SER A 9 -7.70 -4.45 -0.67
CA SER A 9 -8.92 -4.39 0.12
C SER A 9 -8.96 -3.13 0.99
N ALA A 10 -7.85 -2.78 1.63
CA ALA A 10 -7.78 -1.58 2.44
C ALA A 10 -8.00 -0.32 1.61
N ILE A 11 -7.43 -0.26 0.41
CA ILE A 11 -7.62 0.87 -0.51
C ILE A 11 -9.09 0.97 -0.89
N LYS A 12 -9.69 -0.15 -1.29
CA LYS A 12 -11.09 -0.17 -1.69
C LYS A 12 -12.00 0.28 -0.56
N ASN A 13 -11.74 -0.20 0.65
CA ASN A 13 -12.58 0.13 1.81
C ASN A 13 -12.42 1.59 2.25
N SER A 14 -11.28 2.20 1.96
CA SER A 14 -11.03 3.59 2.32
C SER A 14 -11.74 4.57 1.40
N GLY A 15 -12.10 4.15 0.20
CA GLY A 15 -12.74 5.01 -0.79
C GLY A 15 -11.79 5.95 -1.53
N VAL A 16 -10.47 5.88 -1.29
CA VAL A 16 -9.52 6.74 -2.01
C VAL A 16 -9.26 6.20 -3.40
N SER A 17 -9.05 7.11 -4.35
CA SER A 17 -8.75 6.74 -5.73
C SER A 17 -7.27 6.43 -5.90
N PHE A 18 -6.95 5.67 -6.95
CA PHE A 18 -5.56 5.41 -7.31
C PHE A 18 -4.82 6.68 -7.68
N THR A 19 -5.51 7.60 -8.36
CA THR A 19 -4.91 8.89 -8.72
C THR A 19 -4.48 9.65 -7.48
N TYR A 20 -5.36 9.73 -6.49
CA TYR A 20 -5.04 10.39 -5.24
C TYR A 20 -3.87 9.72 -4.51
N LEU A 21 -3.87 8.39 -4.46
CA LEU A 21 -2.79 7.66 -3.82
C LEU A 21 -1.45 7.90 -4.52
N ALA A 22 -1.43 7.79 -5.85
CA ALA A 22 -0.20 8.01 -6.60
C ALA A 22 0.34 9.42 -6.38
N ASP A 23 -0.53 10.42 -6.44
CA ASP A 23 -0.15 11.81 -6.19
C ASP A 23 0.41 11.98 -4.77
N THR A 24 -0.27 11.43 -3.79
CA THR A 24 0.15 11.56 -2.39
C THR A 24 1.50 10.86 -2.13
N LEU A 25 1.73 9.74 -2.82
CA LEU A 25 2.99 9.01 -2.73
C LEU A 25 4.10 9.64 -3.58
N GLY A 26 3.76 10.57 -4.46
CA GLY A 26 4.74 11.20 -5.35
C GLY A 26 5.23 10.28 -6.45
N ILE A 27 4.40 9.36 -6.89
CA ILE A 27 4.76 8.38 -7.94
C ILE A 27 3.69 8.38 -9.04
N THR A 28 4.00 7.78 -10.17
CA THR A 28 3.03 7.61 -11.25
C THR A 28 2.06 6.49 -10.91
N ARG A 29 0.90 6.48 -11.60
CA ARG A 29 -0.04 5.39 -11.44
C ARG A 29 0.57 4.05 -11.87
N GLY A 30 1.37 4.07 -12.94
CA GLY A 30 2.06 2.86 -13.38
C GLY A 30 3.02 2.31 -12.32
N ALA A 31 3.75 3.20 -11.64
CA ALA A 31 4.62 2.79 -10.55
C ALA A 31 3.83 2.21 -9.39
N LEU A 32 2.66 2.79 -9.09
CA LEU A 32 1.79 2.26 -8.04
C LEU A 32 1.30 0.84 -8.39
N TYR A 33 0.87 0.64 -9.64
CA TYR A 33 0.44 -0.69 -10.08
C TYR A 33 1.54 -1.74 -9.93
N LYS A 34 2.78 -1.39 -10.29
CA LYS A 34 3.90 -2.31 -10.12
C LYS A 34 4.10 -2.72 -8.67
N LYS A 35 3.94 -1.77 -7.76
CA LYS A 35 4.06 -2.06 -6.32
C LYS A 35 2.90 -2.95 -5.84
N LEU A 36 1.71 -2.72 -6.36
CA LEU A 36 0.53 -3.52 -6.02
C LEU A 36 0.58 -4.93 -6.62
N GLU A 37 1.44 -5.17 -7.59
CA GLU A 37 1.64 -6.50 -8.18
C GLU A 37 2.93 -7.16 -7.68
N ASN A 38 3.58 -6.58 -6.68
CA ASN A 38 4.85 -7.05 -6.11
C ASN A 38 5.99 -7.09 -7.12
N VAL A 39 5.91 -6.29 -8.19
CA VAL A 39 7.01 -6.14 -9.12
C VAL A 39 8.11 -5.29 -8.50
N THR A 40 7.72 -4.26 -7.76
CA THR A 40 8.63 -3.42 -6.97
C THR A 40 8.11 -3.33 -5.55
N GLU A 41 8.98 -3.00 -4.60
CA GLU A 41 8.61 -2.91 -3.20
C GLU A 41 8.26 -1.48 -2.81
N PHE A 42 7.40 -1.34 -1.80
CA PHE A 42 7.11 -0.05 -1.20
C PHE A 42 8.30 0.39 -0.36
N LYS A 43 8.65 1.68 -0.46
CA LYS A 43 9.65 2.28 0.39
C LYS A 43 9.08 2.54 1.78
N ALA A 44 9.95 2.64 2.78
CA ALA A 44 9.50 2.91 4.15
C ALA A 44 8.67 4.19 4.25
N SER A 45 9.09 5.26 3.55
CA SER A 45 8.34 6.51 3.55
C SER A 45 6.95 6.35 2.92
N GLU A 46 6.84 5.50 1.90
CA GLU A 46 5.56 5.24 1.25
C GLU A 46 4.62 4.46 2.18
N ILE A 47 5.18 3.52 2.94
CA ILE A 47 4.40 2.75 3.92
C ILE A 47 3.82 3.67 4.99
N VAL A 48 4.60 4.63 5.48
CA VAL A 48 4.13 5.61 6.46
C VAL A 48 2.99 6.44 5.87
N THR A 49 3.15 6.89 4.62
CA THR A 49 2.10 7.66 3.94
C THR A 49 0.82 6.84 3.79
N LEU A 50 0.94 5.60 3.34
CA LEU A 50 -0.23 4.72 3.18
C LEU A 50 -0.91 4.44 4.51
N LYS A 51 -0.13 4.23 5.57
CA LYS A 51 -0.70 4.04 6.90
C LYS A 51 -1.58 5.22 7.29
N ASN A 52 -1.12 6.43 7.03
CA ASN A 52 -1.87 7.64 7.38
C ASN A 52 -3.09 7.84 6.48
N VAL A 53 -2.91 7.70 5.17
CA VAL A 53 -3.98 7.93 4.20
C VAL A 53 -5.10 6.89 4.36
N LEU A 54 -4.74 5.65 4.56
CA LEU A 54 -5.71 4.56 4.70
C LEU A 54 -6.15 4.35 6.15
N ASN A 55 -5.63 5.16 7.08
CA ASN A 55 -5.97 5.11 8.49
C ASN A 55 -5.76 3.71 9.07
N LEU A 56 -4.63 3.11 8.76
CA LEU A 56 -4.29 1.77 9.25
C LEU A 56 -3.76 1.84 10.69
N SER A 57 -4.09 0.83 11.47
CA SER A 57 -3.44 0.65 12.77
C SER A 57 -2.02 0.12 12.55
N ASN A 58 -1.20 0.13 13.61
CA ASN A 58 0.13 -0.46 13.54
C ASN A 58 0.08 -1.94 13.18
N GLY A 59 -0.89 -2.66 13.75
CA GLY A 59 -1.07 -4.08 13.44
C GLY A 59 -1.46 -4.32 12.00
N GLN A 60 -2.36 -3.51 11.47
CA GLN A 60 -2.76 -3.62 10.05
C GLN A 60 -1.60 -3.32 9.12
N ARG A 61 -0.82 -2.26 9.42
CA ARG A 61 0.38 -1.95 8.65
C ARG A 61 1.33 -3.14 8.63
N ASP A 62 1.58 -3.73 9.79
CA ASP A 62 2.52 -4.85 9.89
C ASP A 62 2.02 -6.07 9.13
N GLU A 63 0.72 -6.35 9.21
CA GLU A 63 0.14 -7.48 8.45
C GLU A 63 0.23 -7.28 6.95
N ILE A 64 0.04 -6.05 6.48
CA ILE A 64 0.06 -5.76 5.05
C ILE A 64 1.49 -5.72 4.50
N PHE A 65 2.38 -5.01 5.17
CA PHE A 65 3.69 -4.69 4.61
C PHE A 65 4.82 -5.56 5.14
N PHE A 66 4.66 -6.16 6.30
CA PHE A 66 5.72 -6.92 6.95
C PHE A 66 5.29 -8.37 7.26
N ASN A 67 4.33 -8.88 6.49
CA ASN A 67 3.82 -10.23 6.69
C ASN A 67 4.82 -11.24 6.13
N GLU A 68 5.48 -11.97 7.00
CA GLU A 68 6.46 -12.98 6.62
C GLU A 68 5.84 -14.30 6.18
N LYS A 69 4.53 -14.45 6.34
CA LYS A 69 3.83 -15.67 6.02
C LYS A 69 3.22 -15.68 4.63
N VAL A 70 3.36 -14.59 3.90
CA VAL A 70 2.88 -14.52 2.52
C VAL A 70 3.82 -15.33 1.64
N GLU A 71 3.29 -16.33 1.01
CA GLU A 71 4.06 -17.25 0.16
C GLU A 71 3.49 -17.29 -1.23
#